data_e96e8ecb1fb5a97c1352a3866a45809e
#
_entry.id   e96e8ecb1fb5a97c1352a3866a45809e
#
_cell.length_a   1.000
_cell.length_b   1.000
_cell.length_c   1.000
_cell.angle_alpha   90.00
_cell.angle_beta   90.00
_cell.angle_gamma   90.00
#
_symmetry.space_group_name_H-M   'P 1'
#
loop_
_entity.id
_entity.type
_entity.pdbx_description
1 polymer ?
#
loop_
_entity_poly.entity_id
_entity_poly.type
_entity_poly.pdbx_seq_one_letter_code
_entity_poly.pdbx_strand_id
1 'polypeptide(L)'
;MNKILKLSAIALLASSVSAMAQKSGTSIAVFGATAGAEVSASGATSNNSGSGSGSVGKVTGIGGFDIGYNFNPNFAIGATYIPMEAKIGSGTVDGGSVSGKLKDHYTIYLEPAFVVNKDSSVYARVQYAHADLTISGATGSNKIEGWGAGIGLKTFLNANTFIRAEANYTEYDKISGTNVTTAGAPEGSTTTTVSGTPYLAQGIISIGYQF
;
A
#
# COMPACT_ATOMS: atom_id res chain seq x y z
N MET A 1 22.17 0.96 9.82
CA MET A 1 21.67 0.24 11.00
C MET A 1 20.42 -0.51 10.57
N ASN A 2 20.54 -1.84 10.47
CA ASN A 2 19.46 -2.70 10.01
C ASN A 2 18.33 -2.72 11.04
N LYS A 3 17.22 -2.06 10.70
CA LYS A 3 15.96 -2.26 11.43
C LYS A 3 15.39 -3.60 10.97
N ILE A 4 15.87 -4.68 11.54
CA ILE A 4 15.18 -5.95 11.49
C ILE A 4 13.88 -5.72 12.26
N LEU A 5 12.79 -5.58 11.52
CA LEU A 5 11.46 -5.64 12.06
C LEU A 5 11.36 -7.00 12.77
N LYS A 6 11.35 -6.98 14.09
CA LYS A 6 11.05 -8.17 14.87
C LYS A 6 9.58 -8.49 14.61
N LEU A 7 9.34 -9.29 13.59
CA LEU A 7 8.06 -9.93 13.40
C LEU A 7 7.90 -10.90 14.55
N SER A 8 7.35 -10.41 15.66
CA SER A 8 6.90 -11.27 16.74
C SER A 8 5.77 -12.10 16.13
N ALA A 9 6.05 -13.38 15.89
CA ALA A 9 5.05 -14.34 15.49
C ALA A 9 3.97 -14.33 16.56
N ILE A 10 2.84 -13.71 16.26
CA ILE A 10 1.62 -13.87 17.04
C ILE A 10 1.19 -15.31 16.75
N ALA A 11 1.53 -16.21 17.65
CA ALA A 11 0.99 -17.55 17.69
C ALA A 11 -0.51 -17.41 18.00
N LEU A 12 -1.33 -17.37 16.95
CA LEU A 12 -2.78 -17.47 17.09
C LEU A 12 -3.07 -18.90 17.59
N LEU A 13 -3.40 -18.98 18.85
CA LEU A 13 -3.99 -20.17 19.44
C LEU A 13 -5.31 -20.44 18.73
N ALA A 14 -5.31 -21.49 17.91
CA ALA A 14 -6.50 -21.98 17.25
C ALA A 14 -7.46 -22.55 18.29
N SER A 15 -8.38 -21.71 18.79
CA SER A 15 -9.53 -22.21 19.52
C SER A 15 -10.55 -22.65 18.48
N SER A 16 -10.86 -23.94 18.47
CA SER A 16 -11.88 -24.56 17.61
C SER A 16 -13.27 -24.14 18.04
N VAL A 17 -13.71 -22.98 17.58
CA VAL A 17 -15.12 -22.63 17.57
C VAL A 17 -15.65 -23.07 16.22
N SER A 18 -16.64 -23.97 16.21
CA SER A 18 -17.31 -24.45 15.02
C SER A 18 -18.06 -23.30 14.34
N ALA A 19 -17.38 -22.59 13.46
CA ALA A 19 -17.95 -21.48 12.71
C ALA A 19 -18.63 -22.01 11.45
N MET A 20 -19.93 -21.96 11.40
CA MET A 20 -20.73 -22.46 10.27
C MET A 20 -20.63 -21.59 9.01
N ALA A 21 -20.21 -20.34 9.12
CA ALA A 21 -20.17 -19.38 8.00
C ALA A 21 -18.81 -19.25 7.30
N GLN A 22 -17.70 -19.58 7.96
CA GLN A 22 -16.37 -19.53 7.34
C GLN A 22 -15.94 -20.91 6.85
N LYS A 23 -16.26 -21.20 5.60
CA LYS A 23 -15.83 -22.43 4.93
C LYS A 23 -14.46 -22.24 4.30
N SER A 24 -13.75 -23.33 4.01
CA SER A 24 -12.69 -23.31 3.02
C SER A 24 -13.26 -23.03 1.64
N GLY A 25 -12.52 -22.34 0.79
CA GLY A 25 -12.97 -22.08 -0.58
C GLY A 25 -12.48 -20.75 -1.12
N THR A 26 -12.75 -20.55 -2.40
CA THR A 26 -12.41 -19.30 -3.12
C THR A 26 -13.37 -18.20 -2.73
N SER A 27 -12.85 -17.00 -2.59
CA SER A 27 -13.64 -15.78 -2.39
C SER A 27 -13.27 -14.72 -3.43
N ILE A 28 -14.26 -13.96 -3.85
CA ILE A 28 -14.08 -12.78 -4.70
C ILE A 28 -14.78 -11.60 -4.03
N ALA A 29 -14.20 -10.42 -4.15
CA ALA A 29 -14.82 -9.20 -3.64
C ALA A 29 -14.52 -8.00 -4.52
N VAL A 30 -15.40 -6.99 -4.43
CA VAL A 30 -15.13 -5.64 -4.91
C VAL A 30 -15.02 -4.73 -3.70
N PHE A 31 -14.20 -3.71 -3.80
CA PHE A 31 -14.00 -2.78 -2.70
C PHE A 31 -13.91 -1.33 -3.16
N GLY A 32 -14.32 -0.44 -2.25
CA GLY A 32 -14.00 0.97 -2.28
C GLY A 32 -13.06 1.30 -1.12
N ALA A 33 -12.14 2.21 -1.35
CA ALA A 33 -11.19 2.62 -0.34
C ALA A 33 -10.93 4.13 -0.39
N THR A 34 -10.60 4.69 0.76
CA THR A 34 -9.89 5.97 0.85
C THR A 34 -8.42 5.68 1.01
N ALA A 35 -7.60 6.22 0.13
CA ALA A 35 -6.16 6.03 0.15
C ALA A 35 -5.48 7.37 0.43
N GLY A 36 -4.72 7.44 1.51
CA GLY A 36 -3.78 8.52 1.81
C GLY A 36 -2.39 8.07 1.39
N ALA A 37 -1.85 8.67 0.33
CA ALA A 37 -0.48 8.41 -0.10
C ALA A 37 0.40 9.60 0.26
N GLU A 38 1.58 9.35 0.79
CA GLU A 38 2.56 10.37 1.13
C GLU A 38 3.96 9.91 0.72
N VAL A 39 4.79 10.84 0.33
CA VAL A 39 6.22 10.62 0.08
C VAL A 39 7.01 11.55 0.98
N SER A 40 7.77 10.97 1.90
CA SER A 40 8.77 11.70 2.67
C SER A 40 10.04 11.80 1.85
N ALA A 41 10.37 13.00 1.37
CA ALA A 41 11.53 13.23 0.52
C ALA A 41 12.61 14.04 1.25
N SER A 42 13.87 13.72 0.97
CA SER A 42 15.03 14.49 1.37
C SER A 42 15.94 14.72 0.15
N GLY A 43 16.48 15.93 0.01
CA GLY A 43 17.37 16.29 -1.10
C GLY A 43 18.65 16.93 -0.60
N ALA A 44 19.75 16.72 -1.32
CA ALA A 44 21.02 17.39 -1.12
C ALA A 44 21.58 17.88 -2.47
N THR A 45 22.10 19.10 -2.49
CA THR A 45 22.70 19.74 -3.67
C THR A 45 24.20 19.87 -3.49
N SER A 46 24.99 19.46 -4.47
CA SER A 46 26.45 19.35 -4.37
C SER A 46 27.19 20.68 -4.23
N ASN A 47 26.61 21.78 -4.71
CA ASN A 47 27.28 23.10 -4.76
C ASN A 47 26.69 24.13 -3.80
N ASN A 48 25.67 23.77 -3.03
CA ASN A 48 25.08 24.66 -2.03
C ASN A 48 24.69 23.81 -0.81
N SER A 49 25.11 24.20 0.36
CA SER A 49 24.90 23.47 1.62
C SER A 49 23.41 23.42 2.08
N GLY A 50 22.49 23.45 1.14
CA GLY A 50 21.07 23.33 1.37
C GLY A 50 20.63 21.88 1.39
N SER A 51 20.22 21.35 2.55
CA SER A 51 19.44 20.13 2.66
C SER A 51 18.03 20.52 3.00
N GLY A 52 17.08 20.02 2.23
CA GLY A 52 15.65 20.19 2.47
C GLY A 52 14.98 18.84 2.70
N SER A 53 14.02 18.79 3.61
CA SER A 53 13.12 17.64 3.75
C SER A 53 11.69 18.14 3.75
N GLY A 54 10.82 17.41 3.11
CA GLY A 54 9.40 17.73 3.06
C GLY A 54 8.56 16.49 2.81
N SER A 55 7.30 16.55 3.17
CA SER A 55 6.35 15.49 2.82
C SER A 55 5.20 16.09 2.02
N VAL A 56 4.74 15.33 1.03
CA VAL A 56 3.58 15.68 0.21
C VAL A 56 2.62 14.50 0.23
N GLY A 57 1.40 14.75 0.68
CA GLY A 57 0.38 13.72 0.78
C GLY A 57 -0.97 14.15 0.21
N LYS A 58 -1.76 13.21 -0.27
CA LYS A 58 -3.12 13.41 -0.75
C LYS A 58 -4.00 12.21 -0.43
N VAL A 59 -5.24 12.50 -0.05
CA VAL A 59 -6.27 11.47 0.08
C VAL A 59 -7.08 11.38 -1.22
N THR A 60 -7.25 10.16 -1.71
CA THR A 60 -7.98 9.87 -2.96
C THR A 60 -8.92 8.68 -2.74
N GLY A 61 -10.11 8.73 -3.33
CA GLY A 61 -11.00 7.57 -3.42
C GLY A 61 -10.51 6.63 -4.53
N ILE A 62 -10.41 5.35 -4.22
CA ILE A 62 -10.02 4.28 -5.15
C ILE A 62 -10.96 3.10 -5.01
N GLY A 63 -10.94 2.20 -5.98
CA GLY A 63 -11.68 0.96 -5.94
C GLY A 63 -10.93 -0.15 -6.65
N GLY A 64 -11.27 -1.38 -6.33
CA GLY A 64 -10.58 -2.53 -6.89
C GLY A 64 -11.28 -3.85 -6.64
N PHE A 65 -10.53 -4.91 -6.93
CA PHE A 65 -10.96 -6.29 -6.87
C PHE A 65 -10.06 -7.07 -5.92
N ASP A 66 -10.65 -8.04 -5.25
CA ASP A 66 -9.96 -8.95 -4.34
C ASP A 66 -10.34 -10.39 -4.70
N ILE A 67 -9.35 -11.26 -4.76
CA ILE A 67 -9.53 -12.69 -4.90
C ILE A 67 -8.74 -13.39 -3.81
N GLY A 68 -9.35 -14.33 -3.12
CA GLY A 68 -8.71 -15.06 -2.05
C GLY A 68 -9.10 -16.54 -2.01
N TYR A 69 -8.29 -17.30 -1.30
CA TYR A 69 -8.58 -18.68 -0.97
C TYR A 69 -8.45 -18.90 0.54
N ASN A 70 -9.55 -19.29 1.16
CA ASN A 70 -9.61 -19.59 2.58
C ASN A 70 -9.30 -21.07 2.76
N PHE A 71 -8.17 -21.41 3.37
CA PHE A 71 -7.81 -22.81 3.67
C PHE A 71 -8.68 -23.36 4.80
N ASN A 72 -8.99 -22.49 5.74
CA ASN A 72 -9.83 -22.74 6.90
C ASN A 72 -10.34 -21.41 7.45
N PRO A 73 -11.19 -21.40 8.49
CA PRO A 73 -11.70 -20.16 9.09
C PRO A 73 -10.64 -19.18 9.62
N ASN A 74 -9.42 -19.66 9.88
CA ASN A 74 -8.38 -18.88 10.54
C ASN A 74 -7.24 -18.47 9.61
N PHE A 75 -7.25 -18.90 8.33
CA PHE A 75 -6.15 -18.59 7.43
C PHE A 75 -6.58 -18.52 5.97
N ALA A 76 -6.21 -17.44 5.31
CA ALA A 76 -6.40 -17.22 3.88
C ALA A 76 -5.14 -16.65 3.21
N ILE A 77 -5.08 -16.84 1.90
CA ILE A 77 -4.15 -16.17 0.99
C ILE A 77 -4.96 -15.47 -0.09
N GLY A 78 -4.44 -14.38 -0.64
CA GLY A 78 -5.14 -13.75 -1.75
C GLY A 78 -4.33 -12.67 -2.42
N ALA A 79 -4.98 -12.00 -3.37
CA ALA A 79 -4.43 -10.89 -4.12
C ALA A 79 -5.48 -9.79 -4.30
N THR A 80 -5.04 -8.55 -4.32
CA THR A 80 -5.88 -7.41 -4.70
C THR A 80 -5.32 -6.73 -5.94
N TYR A 81 -6.21 -6.13 -6.71
CA TYR A 81 -5.84 -5.30 -7.85
C TYR A 81 -6.65 -4.00 -7.86
N ILE A 82 -5.96 -2.87 -7.98
CA ILE A 82 -6.54 -1.53 -8.05
C ILE A 82 -6.24 -0.97 -9.44
N PRO A 83 -7.23 -0.99 -10.37
CA PRO A 83 -7.06 -0.47 -11.73
C PRO A 83 -7.05 1.06 -11.80
N MET A 84 -7.41 1.73 -10.71
CA MET A 84 -7.55 3.19 -10.66
C MET A 84 -6.23 3.87 -10.32
N GLU A 85 -6.00 5.05 -10.94
CA GLU A 85 -4.87 5.89 -10.57
C GLU A 85 -5.09 6.56 -9.21
N ALA A 86 -4.14 6.41 -8.28
CA ALA A 86 -4.09 7.15 -7.03
C ALA A 86 -3.11 8.33 -7.17
N LYS A 87 -3.59 9.57 -6.95
CA LYS A 87 -2.72 10.75 -6.89
C LYS A 87 -2.02 10.80 -5.54
N ILE A 88 -0.69 10.81 -5.54
CA ILE A 88 0.11 10.87 -4.30
C ILE A 88 0.17 12.30 -3.76
N GLY A 89 0.12 13.28 -4.62
CA GLY A 89 0.20 14.69 -4.24
C GLY A 89 0.82 15.55 -5.33
N SER A 90 0.90 16.85 -5.08
CA SER A 90 1.61 17.80 -5.91
C SER A 90 2.37 18.78 -5.03
N GLY A 91 3.61 19.08 -5.39
CA GLY A 91 4.45 20.06 -4.73
C GLY A 91 5.13 20.95 -5.76
N THR A 92 5.74 22.03 -5.31
CA THR A 92 6.53 22.92 -6.15
C THR A 92 7.99 22.78 -5.75
N VAL A 93 8.86 22.43 -6.72
CA VAL A 93 10.30 22.36 -6.55
C VAL A 93 10.91 23.32 -7.56
N ASP A 94 11.68 24.30 -7.11
CA ASP A 94 12.33 25.32 -7.93
C ASP A 94 11.39 26.01 -8.96
N GLY A 95 10.16 26.34 -8.52
CA GLY A 95 9.14 26.99 -9.35
C GLY A 95 8.41 26.05 -10.31
N GLY A 96 8.78 24.78 -10.40
CA GLY A 96 8.11 23.73 -11.20
C GLY A 96 7.12 22.93 -10.36
N SER A 97 5.90 22.70 -10.88
CA SER A 97 4.92 21.82 -10.23
C SER A 97 5.27 20.35 -10.49
N VAL A 98 5.44 19.59 -9.43
CA VAL A 98 5.69 18.14 -9.48
C VAL A 98 4.48 17.43 -8.89
N SER A 99 3.94 16.44 -9.59
CA SER A 99 2.86 15.59 -9.10
C SER A 99 3.19 14.12 -9.31
N GLY A 100 2.82 13.29 -8.34
CA GLY A 100 2.99 11.84 -8.40
C GLY A 100 1.66 11.10 -8.55
N LYS A 101 1.68 9.99 -9.29
CA LYS A 101 0.56 9.08 -9.45
C LYS A 101 1.03 7.64 -9.28
N LEU A 102 0.26 6.84 -8.55
CA LEU A 102 0.37 5.39 -8.51
C LEU A 102 -0.63 4.77 -9.48
N LYS A 103 -0.16 3.81 -10.27
CA LYS A 103 -0.95 3.03 -11.21
C LYS A 103 -0.68 1.54 -11.03
N ASP A 104 -1.54 0.71 -11.59
CA ASP A 104 -1.37 -0.73 -11.67
C ASP A 104 -0.95 -1.35 -10.33
N HIS A 105 -1.62 -0.92 -9.27
CA HIS A 105 -1.32 -1.37 -7.92
C HIS A 105 -1.95 -2.75 -7.68
N TYR A 106 -1.11 -3.71 -7.33
CA TYR A 106 -1.55 -5.03 -6.88
C TYR A 106 -0.83 -5.45 -5.60
N THR A 107 -1.50 -6.28 -4.81
CA THR A 107 -0.91 -6.89 -3.62
C THR A 107 -1.12 -8.40 -3.63
N ILE A 108 -0.19 -9.11 -2.99
CA ILE A 108 -0.37 -10.50 -2.59
C ILE A 108 -0.32 -10.51 -1.07
N TYR A 109 -1.23 -11.24 -0.43
CA TYR A 109 -1.35 -11.19 1.01
C TYR A 109 -1.57 -12.56 1.68
N LEU A 110 -1.20 -12.61 2.95
CA LEU A 110 -1.58 -13.64 3.90
C LEU A 110 -2.51 -13.01 4.94
N GLU A 111 -3.55 -13.75 5.31
CA GLU A 111 -4.60 -13.26 6.21
C GLU A 111 -4.87 -14.29 7.33
N PRO A 112 -4.10 -14.27 8.43
CA PRO A 112 -4.48 -14.96 9.65
C PRO A 112 -5.70 -14.29 10.27
N ALA A 113 -6.68 -15.10 10.72
CA ALA A 113 -7.93 -14.62 11.27
C ALA A 113 -8.28 -15.31 12.58
N PHE A 114 -8.99 -14.57 13.42
CA PHE A 114 -9.61 -15.06 14.64
C PHE A 114 -11.12 -14.97 14.52
N VAL A 115 -11.81 -16.10 14.65
CA VAL A 115 -13.26 -16.19 14.60
C VAL A 115 -13.84 -15.69 15.92
N VAL A 116 -14.61 -14.61 15.86
CA VAL A 116 -15.24 -13.98 17.03
C VAL A 116 -16.59 -14.64 17.34
N ASN A 117 -17.36 -14.94 16.29
CA ASN A 117 -18.64 -15.64 16.37
C ASN A 117 -18.91 -16.39 15.07
N LYS A 118 -20.08 -17.04 14.97
CA LYS A 118 -20.45 -17.87 13.80
C LYS A 118 -20.37 -17.13 12.44
N ASP A 119 -20.54 -15.82 12.42
CA ASP A 119 -20.63 -15.04 11.19
C ASP A 119 -19.46 -14.04 11.03
N SER A 120 -18.67 -13.81 12.08
CA SER A 120 -17.68 -12.73 12.10
C SER A 120 -16.29 -13.18 12.53
N SER A 121 -15.29 -12.62 11.91
CA SER A 121 -13.87 -12.78 12.27
C SER A 121 -13.14 -11.45 12.23
N VAL A 122 -12.18 -11.28 13.11
CA VAL A 122 -11.13 -10.26 13.03
C VAL A 122 -9.92 -10.90 12.38
N TYR A 123 -9.27 -10.19 11.48
CA TYR A 123 -8.07 -10.70 10.81
C TYR A 123 -6.96 -9.66 10.80
N ALA A 124 -5.74 -10.15 10.73
CA ALA A 124 -4.58 -9.36 10.35
C ALA A 124 -4.22 -9.69 8.91
N ARG A 125 -3.58 -8.74 8.22
CA ARG A 125 -3.07 -8.94 6.86
C ARG A 125 -1.61 -8.57 6.81
N VAL A 126 -0.80 -9.40 6.18
CA VAL A 126 0.56 -9.07 5.77
C VAL A 126 0.60 -9.16 4.27
N GLN A 127 1.09 -8.12 3.62
CA GLN A 127 1.03 -8.02 2.16
C GLN A 127 2.34 -7.55 1.57
N TYR A 128 2.62 -8.07 0.37
CA TYR A 128 3.61 -7.52 -0.54
C TYR A 128 2.87 -6.76 -1.63
N ALA A 129 3.29 -5.55 -1.91
CA ALA A 129 2.65 -4.64 -2.85
C ALA A 129 3.60 -4.25 -3.98
N HIS A 130 3.02 -4.09 -5.16
CA HIS A 130 3.71 -3.55 -6.33
C HIS A 130 2.84 -2.45 -6.96
N ALA A 131 3.47 -1.39 -7.44
CA ALA A 131 2.79 -0.33 -8.17
C ALA A 131 3.74 0.36 -9.15
N ASP A 132 3.18 1.00 -10.16
CA ASP A 132 3.90 1.87 -11.07
C ASP A 132 3.76 3.33 -10.60
N LEU A 133 4.89 3.95 -10.25
CA LEU A 133 4.96 5.35 -9.86
C LEU A 133 5.32 6.21 -11.08
N THR A 134 4.45 7.13 -11.42
CA THR A 134 4.71 8.15 -12.45
C THR A 134 4.85 9.51 -11.78
N ILE A 135 5.95 10.21 -12.06
CA ILE A 135 6.22 11.56 -11.56
C ILE A 135 6.16 12.51 -12.76
N SER A 136 5.34 13.57 -12.66
CA SER A 136 5.26 14.59 -13.71
C SER A 136 6.60 15.32 -13.85
N GLY A 137 7.07 15.49 -15.09
CA GLY A 137 8.38 16.08 -15.37
C GLY A 137 9.54 15.08 -15.40
N ALA A 138 9.34 13.82 -14.99
CA ALA A 138 10.27 12.73 -15.19
C ALA A 138 9.88 11.88 -16.39
N THR A 139 10.85 11.37 -17.13
CA THR A 139 10.61 10.48 -18.27
C THR A 139 10.51 9.04 -17.76
N GLY A 140 9.34 8.41 -17.93
CA GLY A 140 9.10 7.01 -17.57
C GLY A 140 8.31 6.83 -16.27
N SER A 141 7.97 5.57 -16.00
CA SER A 141 7.41 5.11 -14.73
C SER A 141 8.45 4.30 -13.97
N ASN A 142 8.49 4.45 -12.64
CA ASN A 142 9.31 3.64 -11.77
C ASN A 142 8.44 2.56 -11.12
N LYS A 143 8.82 1.32 -11.27
CA LYS A 143 8.21 0.22 -10.51
C LYS A 143 8.66 0.34 -9.07
N ILE A 144 7.70 0.33 -8.16
CA ILE A 144 7.95 0.35 -6.72
C ILE A 144 7.33 -0.86 -6.08
N GLU A 145 8.04 -1.39 -5.12
CA GLU A 145 7.65 -2.57 -4.35
C GLU A 145 7.68 -2.23 -2.88
N GLY A 146 6.88 -2.95 -2.08
CA GLY A 146 6.81 -2.65 -0.67
C GLY A 146 6.12 -3.73 0.15
N TRP A 147 6.21 -3.57 1.46
CA TRP A 147 5.54 -4.44 2.41
C TRP A 147 4.52 -3.66 3.21
N GLY A 148 3.43 -4.33 3.51
CA GLY A 148 2.34 -3.72 4.27
C GLY A 148 1.76 -4.66 5.29
N ALA A 149 1.03 -4.04 6.21
CA ALA A 149 0.23 -4.74 7.21
C ALA A 149 -1.13 -4.08 7.34
N GLY A 150 -2.12 -4.87 7.71
CA GLY A 150 -3.47 -4.40 7.93
C GLY A 150 -4.18 -5.18 9.02
N ILE A 151 -5.30 -4.63 9.43
CA ILE A 151 -6.24 -5.28 10.34
C ILE A 151 -7.65 -5.04 9.83
N GLY A 152 -8.51 -6.04 9.97
CA GLY A 152 -9.88 -5.91 9.50
C GLY A 152 -10.88 -6.80 10.23
N LEU A 153 -12.12 -6.53 9.90
CA LEU A 153 -13.29 -7.31 10.33
C LEU A 153 -13.98 -7.84 9.07
N LYS A 154 -14.28 -9.13 9.04
CA LYS A 154 -15.07 -9.81 8.03
C LYS A 154 -16.34 -10.33 8.67
N THR A 155 -17.50 -10.03 8.08
CA THR A 155 -18.80 -10.47 8.58
C THR A 155 -19.61 -11.06 7.43
N PHE A 156 -20.12 -12.27 7.59
CA PHE A 156 -21.01 -12.93 6.66
C PHE A 156 -22.44 -12.45 6.88
N LEU A 157 -23.08 -11.99 5.81
CA LEU A 157 -24.49 -11.60 5.78
C LEU A 157 -25.40 -12.82 5.56
N ASN A 158 -24.87 -13.84 4.93
CA ASN A 158 -25.50 -15.14 4.70
C ASN A 158 -24.39 -16.19 4.48
N ALA A 159 -24.75 -17.40 4.08
CA ALA A 159 -23.80 -18.52 3.91
C ALA A 159 -22.62 -18.24 2.95
N ASN A 160 -22.75 -17.28 2.05
CA ASN A 160 -21.79 -17.03 0.98
C ASN A 160 -21.37 -15.56 0.85
N THR A 161 -22.25 -14.62 1.17
CA THR A 161 -22.00 -13.18 1.00
C THR A 161 -21.42 -12.59 2.27
N PHE A 162 -20.32 -11.84 2.13
CA PHE A 162 -19.67 -11.16 3.25
C PHE A 162 -19.42 -9.69 2.95
N ILE A 163 -19.24 -8.93 4.02
CA ILE A 163 -18.69 -7.57 4.02
C ILE A 163 -17.38 -7.56 4.81
N ARG A 164 -16.46 -6.68 4.43
CA ARG A 164 -15.22 -6.44 5.18
C ARG A 164 -15.01 -4.95 5.38
N ALA A 165 -14.45 -4.60 6.54
CA ALA A 165 -13.88 -3.29 6.83
C ALA A 165 -12.42 -3.51 7.24
N GLU A 166 -11.49 -2.77 6.64
CA GLU A 166 -10.06 -2.98 6.80
C GLU A 166 -9.31 -1.65 6.84
N ALA A 167 -8.27 -1.60 7.64
CA ALA A 167 -7.27 -0.54 7.63
C ALA A 167 -5.91 -1.14 7.29
N ASN A 168 -5.26 -0.59 6.26
CA ASN A 168 -3.96 -1.03 5.74
C ASN A 168 -2.93 0.08 5.77
N TYR A 169 -1.68 -0.31 5.97
CA TYR A 169 -0.51 0.52 5.76
C TYR A 169 0.52 -0.24 4.93
N THR A 170 1.06 0.41 3.90
CA THR A 170 2.11 -0.14 3.05
C THR A 170 3.24 0.86 2.93
N GLU A 171 4.46 0.42 3.17
CA GLU A 171 5.69 1.17 2.96
C GLU A 171 6.41 0.59 1.75
N TYR A 172 6.70 1.43 0.77
CA TYR A 172 7.41 1.06 -0.44
C TYR A 172 8.90 1.29 -0.28
N ASP A 173 9.68 0.63 -1.13
CA ASP A 173 11.12 0.81 -1.18
C ASP A 173 11.49 2.25 -1.51
N LYS A 174 12.63 2.67 -0.97
CA LYS A 174 13.17 4.00 -1.18
C LYS A 174 13.47 4.23 -2.66
N ILE A 175 12.89 5.27 -3.21
CA ILE A 175 13.20 5.77 -4.55
C ILE A 175 14.22 6.89 -4.47
N SER A 176 15.12 6.98 -5.45
CA SER A 176 16.06 8.08 -5.58
C SER A 176 16.14 8.53 -7.03
N GLY A 177 16.18 9.83 -7.23
CA GLY A 177 16.38 10.47 -8.53
C GLY A 177 17.53 11.47 -8.44
N THR A 178 18.35 11.51 -9.47
CA THR A 178 19.45 12.49 -9.59
C THR A 178 19.18 13.37 -10.80
N ASN A 179 19.15 14.67 -10.57
CA ASN A 179 19.06 15.65 -11.64
C ASN A 179 20.41 16.39 -11.72
N VAL A 180 20.98 16.45 -12.92
CA VAL A 180 22.20 17.20 -13.19
C VAL A 180 21.85 18.43 -14.02
N THR A 181 21.92 19.58 -13.41
CA THR A 181 21.75 20.85 -14.14
C THR A 181 23.15 21.36 -14.54
N THR A 182 23.43 21.41 -15.83
CA THR A 182 24.66 21.98 -16.35
C THR A 182 24.42 23.47 -16.54
N ALA A 183 24.97 24.29 -15.66
CA ALA A 183 25.05 25.73 -15.89
C ALA A 183 26.20 25.98 -16.89
N GLY A 184 26.03 26.97 -17.78
CA GLY A 184 27.10 27.37 -18.70
C GLY A 184 28.34 27.84 -17.92
N ALA A 185 29.54 27.61 -18.49
CA ALA A 185 30.77 28.05 -17.87
C ALA A 185 30.74 29.55 -17.51
N PRO A 186 31.25 29.97 -16.34
CA PRO A 186 32.15 29.27 -15.43
C PRO A 186 31.52 28.55 -14.22
N GLU A 187 30.20 28.44 -14.13
CA GLU A 187 29.49 28.04 -12.89
C GLU A 187 29.40 26.53 -12.63
N GLY A 188 29.95 25.69 -13.48
CA GLY A 188 30.01 24.25 -13.26
C GLY A 188 28.63 23.55 -13.22
N SER A 189 28.62 22.23 -13.19
CA SER A 189 27.37 21.46 -13.09
C SER A 189 26.95 21.26 -11.62
N THR A 190 25.67 21.44 -11.35
CA THR A 190 25.05 21.18 -10.05
C THR A 190 24.34 19.87 -10.11
N THR A 191 24.67 18.97 -9.19
CA THR A 191 23.98 17.67 -9.05
C THR A 191 23.05 17.71 -7.84
N THR A 192 21.76 17.54 -8.07
CA THR A 192 20.77 17.44 -7.01
C THR A 192 20.28 15.98 -6.93
N THR A 193 20.48 15.36 -5.79
CA THR A 193 19.94 14.02 -5.52
C THR A 193 18.76 14.16 -4.57
N VAL A 194 17.60 13.67 -5.02
CA VAL A 194 16.38 13.62 -4.20
C VAL A 194 16.05 12.16 -3.97
N SER A 195 15.78 11.81 -2.73
CA SER A 195 15.35 10.46 -2.37
C SER A 195 14.13 10.52 -1.45
N GLY A 196 13.24 9.55 -1.60
CA GLY A 196 12.04 9.48 -0.76
C GLY A 196 11.54 8.06 -0.58
N THR A 197 10.83 7.83 0.50
CA THR A 197 10.15 6.57 0.80
C THR A 197 8.65 6.83 0.68
N PRO A 198 7.98 6.25 -0.34
CA PRO A 198 6.54 6.35 -0.47
C PRO A 198 5.85 5.45 0.55
N TYR A 199 4.69 5.87 1.05
CA TYR A 199 3.81 5.02 1.81
C TYR A 199 2.35 5.26 1.46
N LEU A 200 1.52 4.25 1.72
CA LEU A 200 0.10 4.24 1.42
C LEU A 200 -0.68 3.76 2.64
N ALA A 201 -1.54 4.61 3.17
CA ALA A 201 -2.50 4.25 4.20
C ALA A 201 -3.90 4.17 3.59
N GLN A 202 -4.65 3.09 3.87
CA GLN A 202 -5.95 2.85 3.26
C GLN A 202 -6.99 2.47 4.31
N GLY A 203 -8.20 3.02 4.17
CA GLY A 203 -9.41 2.50 4.79
C GLY A 203 -10.28 1.87 3.70
N ILE A 204 -10.60 0.59 3.83
CA ILE A 204 -11.22 -0.24 2.78
C ILE A 204 -12.56 -0.78 3.29
N ILE A 205 -13.59 -0.68 2.46
CA ILE A 205 -14.85 -1.39 2.64
C ILE A 205 -15.07 -2.27 1.42
N SER A 206 -15.39 -3.53 1.64
CA SER A 206 -15.63 -4.49 0.56
C SER A 206 -16.89 -5.31 0.77
N ILE A 207 -17.45 -5.76 -0.34
CA ILE A 207 -18.49 -6.78 -0.38
C ILE A 207 -18.00 -7.92 -1.28
N GLY A 208 -18.22 -9.15 -0.85
CA GLY A 208 -17.72 -10.32 -1.57
C GLY A 208 -18.60 -11.53 -1.44
N TYR A 209 -18.23 -12.55 -2.20
CA TYR A 209 -18.88 -13.84 -2.25
C TYR A 209 -17.82 -14.94 -2.07
N GLN A 210 -18.14 -15.92 -1.24
CA GLN A 210 -17.32 -17.11 -0.99
C GLN A 210 -18.04 -18.35 -1.52
N PHE A 211 -17.33 -19.12 -2.35
CA PHE A 211 -17.84 -20.34 -2.98
C PHE A 211 -17.69 -21.56 -2.08
#